data_7a8fe5936a27f65a8d0f53ac2e59471f
#
_entry.id   7a8fe5936a27f65a8d0f53ac2e59471f
#
_cell.length_a   1.000
_cell.length_b   1.000
_cell.length_c   1.000
_cell.angle_alpha   90.00
_cell.angle_beta   90.00
_cell.angle_gamma   90.00
#
_symmetry.space_group_name_H-M   'P 1'
#
loop_
_entity.id
_entity.type
_entity.pdbx_description
1 polymer ?
#
loop_
_entity_poly.entity_id
_entity_poly.type
_entity_poly.pdbx_seq_one_letter_code
_entity_poly.pdbx_strand_id
1 'polypeptide(L)'
;AGNGNYHSNPGHKDADIDRMLPSSEEEPAKSVAVSPSKPRNWALKAGIGTSLPKGNFHMPFTAGVSVERCLNKHFSLEAGLQYNCLDGDHTLHTLEVPVRLNMMLASTPKVDFYAMVGGAAEKCIAGAPDNGFGAEPVQLSVAAGVGVRYKMNNRFALFAEPSVSHHFDTDSQTRTLRTERPTNLNLLCGVRMTY
;
A
#
# COMPACT_ATOMS: atom_id res chain seq x y z
N ALA A 1 -88.04 -31.90 -7.16
CA ALA A 1 -88.86 -31.48 -8.31
C ALA A 1 -87.99 -30.47 -9.10
N GLY A 2 -87.51 -30.91 -10.19
CA GLY A 2 -87.79 -30.74 -11.55
C GLY A 2 -86.67 -29.89 -12.15
N ASN A 3 -85.78 -30.48 -12.91
CA ASN A 3 -85.89 -30.70 -14.37
C ASN A 3 -85.66 -29.39 -15.09
N GLY A 4 -84.76 -29.30 -15.98
CA GLY A 4 -84.38 -29.94 -17.18
C GLY A 4 -83.48 -29.04 -17.96
N ASN A 5 -82.50 -29.53 -18.50
CA ASN A 5 -82.31 -29.97 -19.89
C ASN A 5 -82.18 -28.87 -20.94
N TYR A 6 -81.06 -29.06 -21.69
CA TYR A 6 -80.86 -28.93 -23.14
C TYR A 6 -80.58 -27.50 -23.64
N HIS A 7 -79.68 -27.21 -24.49
CA HIS A 7 -79.18 -27.82 -25.71
C HIS A 7 -77.90 -27.07 -26.16
N SER A 8 -76.87 -27.85 -26.44
CA SER A 8 -76.22 -27.99 -27.74
C SER A 8 -76.04 -26.76 -28.60
N ASN A 9 -74.74 -26.44 -28.76
CA ASN A 9 -73.94 -26.17 -29.93
C ASN A 9 -74.72 -26.08 -31.31
N PRO A 10 -74.23 -25.38 -32.30
CA PRO A 10 -72.81 -25.33 -32.76
C PRO A 10 -72.37 -24.04 -33.39
N GLY A 11 -71.01 -23.94 -33.45
CA GLY A 11 -70.30 -23.47 -34.61
C GLY A 11 -70.39 -22.02 -35.00
N HIS A 12 -69.34 -21.33 -34.79
CA HIS A 12 -68.75 -20.51 -35.84
C HIS A 12 -67.27 -20.34 -35.58
N LYS A 13 -66.58 -20.80 -36.42
CA LYS A 13 -65.38 -20.63 -37.14
C LYS A 13 -64.86 -19.19 -37.07
N ASP A 14 -63.56 -19.23 -37.03
CA ASP A 14 -62.63 -18.34 -37.70
C ASP A 14 -62.49 -16.88 -37.17
N ALA A 15 -61.38 -16.71 -36.54
CA ALA A 15 -60.42 -15.74 -37.10
C ALA A 15 -59.08 -15.89 -36.40
N ASP A 16 -58.16 -16.42 -37.14
CA ASP A 16 -56.73 -16.19 -36.98
C ASP A 16 -56.43 -14.77 -36.57
N ILE A 17 -55.97 -14.57 -35.35
CA ILE A 17 -55.08 -13.48 -35.03
C ILE A 17 -53.87 -14.11 -34.38
N ASP A 18 -53.28 -14.98 -35.13
CA ASP A 18 -51.87 -15.29 -35.04
C ASP A 18 -51.15 -14.15 -35.74
N ARG A 19 -50.76 -13.14 -34.98
CA ARG A 19 -49.76 -12.21 -35.47
C ARG A 19 -49.20 -11.32 -34.38
N MET A 20 -47.92 -11.57 -34.15
CA MET A 20 -46.93 -10.62 -33.69
C MET A 20 -46.95 -10.25 -32.19
N LEU A 21 -46.50 -11.18 -31.43
CA LEU A 21 -45.57 -10.83 -30.37
C LEU A 21 -44.18 -11.16 -30.89
N PRO A 22 -43.26 -10.20 -30.97
CA PRO A 22 -41.89 -10.50 -31.21
C PRO A 22 -41.38 -11.27 -30.01
N SER A 23 -41.02 -12.50 -30.25
CA SER A 23 -40.14 -13.27 -29.37
C SER A 23 -38.92 -12.45 -29.11
N SER A 24 -38.87 -11.75 -27.96
CA SER A 24 -37.64 -11.31 -27.44
C SER A 24 -36.85 -12.52 -26.98
N GLU A 25 -36.06 -13.02 -27.90
CA GLU A 25 -34.92 -13.85 -27.53
C GLU A 25 -34.09 -13.01 -26.58
N GLU A 26 -34.28 -13.19 -25.30
CA GLU A 26 -33.27 -12.85 -24.32
C GLU A 26 -32.04 -13.70 -24.64
N GLU A 27 -31.11 -13.10 -25.40
CA GLU A 27 -29.76 -13.60 -25.43
C GLU A 27 -29.31 -13.79 -23.98
N PRO A 28 -28.86 -14.97 -23.58
CA PRO A 28 -28.28 -15.15 -22.29
C PRO A 28 -27.07 -14.21 -22.22
N ALA A 29 -27.16 -13.19 -21.37
CA ALA A 29 -26.05 -12.33 -21.04
C ALA A 29 -24.82 -13.23 -20.84
N LYS A 30 -23.87 -13.12 -21.76
CA LYS A 30 -22.56 -13.74 -21.61
C LYS A 30 -22.04 -13.31 -20.26
N SER A 31 -22.15 -14.18 -19.29
CA SER A 31 -21.42 -14.06 -18.04
C SER A 31 -19.96 -14.00 -18.45
N VAL A 32 -19.41 -12.79 -18.44
CA VAL A 32 -17.98 -12.60 -18.53
C VAL A 32 -17.42 -13.36 -17.34
N ALA A 33 -16.92 -14.55 -17.60
CA ALA A 33 -16.19 -15.32 -16.64
C ALA A 33 -15.00 -14.44 -16.23
N VAL A 34 -15.15 -13.74 -15.11
CA VAL A 34 -14.04 -13.07 -14.45
C VAL A 34 -13.12 -14.20 -14.02
N SER A 35 -12.12 -14.48 -14.85
CA SER A 35 -11.05 -15.38 -14.48
C SER A 35 -10.54 -14.96 -13.11
N PRO A 36 -10.46 -15.87 -12.13
CA PRO A 36 -9.93 -15.53 -10.83
C PRO A 36 -8.50 -15.05 -11.04
N SER A 37 -8.30 -13.76 -10.94
CA SER A 37 -6.96 -13.18 -11.00
C SER A 37 -6.17 -13.80 -9.87
N LYS A 38 -5.04 -14.43 -10.20
CA LYS A 38 -4.10 -14.95 -9.19
C LYS A 38 -3.92 -13.91 -8.10
N PRO A 39 -4.00 -14.32 -6.82
CA PRO A 39 -3.78 -13.38 -5.72
C PRO A 39 -2.40 -12.74 -5.91
N ARG A 40 -2.39 -11.44 -6.09
CA ARG A 40 -1.16 -10.67 -6.21
C ARG A 40 -0.59 -10.50 -4.83
N ASN A 41 0.45 -11.27 -4.51
CA ASN A 41 1.04 -11.32 -3.18
C ASN A 41 2.25 -10.40 -3.03
N TRP A 42 2.72 -9.80 -4.12
CA TRP A 42 3.89 -8.94 -4.14
C TRP A 42 3.55 -7.52 -4.57
N ALA A 43 4.20 -6.56 -3.97
CA ALA A 43 4.16 -5.18 -4.40
C ALA A 43 5.54 -4.54 -4.30
N LEU A 44 5.82 -3.65 -5.24
CA LEU A 44 6.97 -2.77 -5.23
C LEU A 44 6.51 -1.39 -4.78
N LYS A 45 7.25 -0.78 -3.87
CA LYS A 45 7.04 0.59 -3.42
C LYS A 45 8.26 1.43 -3.77
N ALA A 46 8.00 2.65 -4.20
CA ALA A 46 9.03 3.68 -4.35
C ALA A 46 8.52 4.96 -3.74
N GLY A 47 9.34 5.62 -2.94
CA GLY A 47 8.91 6.80 -2.20
C GLY A 47 10.04 7.77 -1.93
N ILE A 48 9.61 8.98 -1.64
CA ILE A 48 10.44 10.08 -1.16
C ILE A 48 9.87 10.56 0.16
N GLY A 49 10.70 11.07 1.02
CA GLY A 49 10.28 11.50 2.34
C GLY A 49 11.21 12.51 2.98
N THR A 50 10.81 12.90 4.17
CA THR A 50 11.59 13.79 5.01
C THR A 50 11.37 13.44 6.47
N SER A 51 12.32 13.79 7.31
CA SER A 51 12.16 13.79 8.76
C SER A 51 11.96 15.23 9.22
N LEU A 52 11.07 15.41 10.20
CA LEU A 52 10.86 16.72 10.84
C LEU A 52 11.79 16.83 12.05
N PRO A 53 12.93 17.50 11.93
CA PRO A 53 13.80 17.75 13.06
C PRO A 53 13.14 18.81 13.95
N LYS A 54 13.18 18.60 15.26
CA LYS A 54 12.76 19.61 16.23
C LYS A 54 13.92 20.58 16.47
N GLY A 55 13.96 21.74 15.76
CA GLY A 55 15.01 22.76 15.89
C GLY A 55 15.41 23.37 14.54
N ASN A 56 16.52 24.13 14.52
CA ASN A 56 17.04 24.90 13.37
C ASN A 56 17.83 24.06 12.35
N PHE A 57 17.49 22.80 12.17
CA PHE A 57 18.17 21.93 11.20
C PHE A 57 17.43 21.92 9.86
N HIS A 58 18.19 21.82 8.78
CA HIS A 58 17.64 21.60 7.45
C HIS A 58 16.92 20.25 7.39
N MET A 59 15.80 20.19 6.65
CA MET A 59 15.01 18.99 6.50
C MET A 59 15.81 17.90 5.76
N PRO A 60 16.06 16.74 6.37
CA PRO A 60 16.72 15.65 5.68
C PRO A 60 15.83 15.10 4.57
N PHE A 61 16.45 14.77 3.46
CA PHE A 61 15.77 14.13 2.32
C PHE A 61 15.99 12.61 2.37
N THR A 62 14.92 11.88 2.17
CA THR A 62 14.92 10.40 2.07
C THR A 62 14.35 9.97 0.73
N ALA A 63 15.00 9.04 0.07
CA ALA A 63 14.46 8.35 -1.10
C ALA A 63 14.66 6.84 -0.93
N GLY A 64 13.66 6.04 -1.31
CA GLY A 64 13.78 4.60 -1.11
C GLY A 64 12.88 3.77 -2.00
N VAL A 65 13.26 2.51 -2.08
CA VAL A 65 12.49 1.46 -2.75
C VAL A 65 12.34 0.28 -1.80
N SER A 66 11.18 -0.36 -1.83
CA SER A 66 10.93 -1.56 -1.03
C SER A 66 10.03 -2.55 -1.74
N VAL A 67 10.14 -3.80 -1.34
CA VAL A 67 9.29 -4.90 -1.78
C VAL A 67 8.43 -5.31 -0.61
N GLU A 68 7.13 -5.38 -0.83
CA GLU A 68 6.13 -5.81 0.14
C GLU A 68 5.56 -7.15 -0.29
N ARG A 69 5.52 -8.11 0.63
CA ARG A 69 4.88 -9.41 0.46
C ARG A 69 3.66 -9.52 1.36
N CYS A 70 2.49 -9.68 0.77
CA CYS A 70 1.28 -9.97 1.52
C CYS A 70 1.34 -11.39 2.08
N LEU A 71 1.31 -11.52 3.41
CA LEU A 71 1.30 -12.79 4.11
C LEU A 71 -0.11 -13.33 4.22
N ASN A 72 -1.05 -12.43 4.52
CA ASN A 72 -2.48 -12.71 4.59
C ASN A 72 -3.29 -11.43 4.36
N LYS A 73 -4.61 -11.47 4.59
CA LYS A 73 -5.51 -10.32 4.40
C LYS A 73 -5.20 -9.12 5.31
N HIS A 74 -4.52 -9.34 6.42
CA HIS A 74 -4.28 -8.32 7.44
C HIS A 74 -2.81 -7.95 7.57
N PHE A 75 -1.89 -8.83 7.21
CA PHE A 75 -0.47 -8.64 7.43
C PHE A 75 0.32 -8.71 6.13
N SER A 76 1.29 -7.81 6.00
CA SER A 76 2.32 -7.87 4.96
C SER A 76 3.68 -7.53 5.55
N LEU A 77 4.71 -8.17 4.99
CA LEU A 77 6.11 -7.93 5.32
C LEU A 77 6.72 -7.09 4.21
N GLU A 78 7.45 -6.06 4.61
CA GLU A 78 8.12 -5.12 3.70
C GLU A 78 9.61 -5.07 4.04
N ALA A 79 10.46 -5.12 3.03
CA ALA A 79 11.90 -4.91 3.14
C ALA A 79 12.38 -4.03 2.00
N GLY A 80 13.38 -3.18 2.25
CA GLY A 80 13.79 -2.22 1.25
C GLY A 80 15.18 -1.66 1.44
N LEU A 81 15.47 -0.63 0.65
CA LEU A 81 16.64 0.20 0.74
C LEU A 81 16.20 1.66 0.75
N GLN A 82 16.72 2.44 1.68
CA GLN A 82 16.49 3.87 1.78
C GLN A 82 17.83 4.59 1.80
N TYR A 83 17.91 5.63 1.00
CA TYR A 83 19.00 6.57 0.98
C TYR A 83 18.56 7.84 1.69
N ASN A 84 19.33 8.28 2.67
CA ASN A 84 19.08 9.50 3.42
C ASN A 84 20.23 10.49 3.19
N CYS A 85 19.85 11.72 2.90
CA CYS A 85 20.75 12.86 2.84
C CYS A 85 20.41 13.77 4.02
N LEU A 86 21.33 13.84 4.99
CA LEU A 86 21.18 14.69 6.16
C LEU A 86 22.05 15.93 5.96
N ASP A 87 21.38 17.07 5.87
CA ASP A 87 22.06 18.37 5.77
C ASP A 87 22.26 18.95 7.17
N GLY A 88 23.51 19.23 7.52
CA GLY A 88 23.96 19.80 8.79
C GLY A 88 25.23 20.56 8.58
N ASP A 89 26.12 20.70 9.59
CA ASP A 89 27.43 21.28 9.44
C ASP A 89 28.28 20.56 8.38
N HIS A 90 28.00 19.26 8.18
CA HIS A 90 28.51 18.43 7.09
C HIS A 90 27.35 17.62 6.51
N THR A 91 27.28 17.56 5.17
CA THR A 91 26.26 16.74 4.50
C THR A 91 26.62 15.26 4.66
N LEU A 92 25.79 14.52 5.36
CA LEU A 92 25.95 13.08 5.59
C LEU A 92 25.03 12.28 4.67
N HIS A 93 25.59 11.27 4.05
CA HIS A 93 24.87 10.33 3.21
C HIS A 93 24.82 8.97 3.90
N THR A 94 23.62 8.45 4.12
CA THR A 94 23.44 7.17 4.78
C THR A 94 22.60 6.25 3.93
N LEU A 95 22.88 4.96 4.05
CA LEU A 95 22.09 3.88 3.46
C LEU A 95 21.44 3.08 4.57
N GLU A 96 20.14 2.92 4.49
CA GLU A 96 19.31 2.23 5.46
C GLU A 96 18.62 1.03 4.84
N VAL A 97 18.58 -0.08 5.56
CA VAL A 97 17.85 -1.30 5.19
C VAL A 97 16.69 -1.47 6.17
N PRO A 98 15.50 -0.97 5.85
CA PRO A 98 14.31 -1.14 6.68
C PRO A 98 13.67 -2.51 6.45
N VAL A 99 13.16 -3.11 7.55
CA VAL A 99 12.27 -4.28 7.54
C VAL A 99 11.06 -3.93 8.39
N ARG A 100 9.86 -4.00 7.81
CA ARG A 100 8.62 -3.55 8.43
C ARG A 100 7.53 -4.61 8.30
N LEU A 101 6.72 -4.72 9.35
CA LEU A 101 5.46 -5.45 9.35
C LEU A 101 4.32 -4.44 9.24
N ASN A 102 3.49 -4.58 8.22
CA ASN A 102 2.32 -3.75 8.01
C ASN A 102 1.07 -4.54 8.40
N MET A 103 0.18 -3.91 9.16
CA MET A 103 -1.09 -4.47 9.61
C MET A 103 -2.25 -3.64 9.05
N MET A 104 -3.10 -4.24 8.25
CA MET A 104 -4.30 -3.59 7.70
C MET A 104 -5.32 -3.33 8.81
N LEU A 105 -5.67 -2.08 9.02
CA LEU A 105 -6.66 -1.62 10.00
C LEU A 105 -8.05 -1.51 9.39
N ALA A 106 -8.13 -0.88 8.21
CA ALA A 106 -9.37 -0.71 7.48
C ALA A 106 -9.10 -0.68 5.98
N SER A 107 -10.01 -1.25 5.20
CA SER A 107 -9.91 -1.26 3.73
C SER A 107 -11.26 -0.91 3.13
N THR A 108 -11.25 0.10 2.26
CA THR A 108 -12.38 0.50 1.45
C THR A 108 -12.04 0.27 -0.04
N PRO A 109 -13.00 0.40 -0.96
CA PRO A 109 -12.71 0.26 -2.39
C PRO A 109 -11.61 1.19 -2.91
N LYS A 110 -11.43 2.37 -2.31
CA LYS A 110 -10.46 3.38 -2.75
C LYS A 110 -9.31 3.64 -1.79
N VAL A 111 -9.50 3.38 -0.49
CA VAL A 111 -8.52 3.77 0.54
C VAL A 111 -8.30 2.62 1.51
N ASP A 112 -7.04 2.35 1.81
CA ASP A 112 -6.62 1.45 2.88
C ASP A 112 -5.93 2.25 3.98
N PHE A 113 -6.22 1.89 5.23
CA PHE A 113 -5.52 2.36 6.41
C PHE A 113 -4.79 1.19 7.05
N TYR A 114 -3.54 1.39 7.41
CA TYR A 114 -2.71 0.36 8.02
C TYR A 114 -1.78 0.94 9.08
N ALA A 115 -1.42 0.12 10.05
CA ALA A 115 -0.34 0.40 10.98
C ALA A 115 0.92 -0.29 10.50
N MET A 116 2.08 0.25 10.86
CA MET A 116 3.37 -0.35 10.55
C MET A 116 4.28 -0.30 11.78
N VAL A 117 5.07 -1.34 11.93
CA VAL A 117 6.12 -1.44 12.93
C VAL A 117 7.31 -2.16 12.30
N GLY A 118 8.51 -1.74 12.64
CA GLY A 118 9.69 -2.39 12.08
C GLY A 118 10.98 -1.89 12.69
N GLY A 119 12.06 -2.35 12.13
CA GLY A 119 13.41 -1.91 12.45
C GLY A 119 14.19 -1.64 11.19
N ALA A 120 15.30 -0.95 11.34
CA ALA A 120 16.21 -0.69 10.26
C ALA A 120 17.66 -0.72 10.75
N ALA A 121 18.54 -1.09 9.84
CA ALA A 121 19.98 -0.97 9.99
C ALA A 121 20.48 0.11 9.04
N GLU A 122 21.12 1.11 9.59
CA GLU A 122 21.62 2.27 8.85
C GLU A 122 23.14 2.34 8.93
N LYS A 123 23.76 2.68 7.82
CA LYS A 123 25.21 2.90 7.73
C LYS A 123 25.52 4.18 6.98
N CYS A 124 26.44 4.98 7.52
CA CYS A 124 27.01 6.12 6.84
C CYS A 124 27.90 5.66 5.69
N ILE A 125 27.68 6.22 4.49
CA ILE A 125 28.42 5.86 3.27
C ILE A 125 29.32 7.00 2.77
N ALA A 126 29.03 8.25 3.15
CA ALA A 126 29.85 9.42 2.81
C ALA A 126 29.57 10.61 3.75
N GLY A 127 30.56 11.49 3.89
CA GLY A 127 30.46 12.71 4.70
C GLY A 127 30.97 12.57 6.14
N ALA A 128 31.37 11.38 6.58
CA ALA A 128 32.02 11.18 7.88
C ALA A 128 33.48 11.66 7.82
N PRO A 129 34.04 12.14 8.95
CA PRO A 129 35.43 12.66 9.01
C PRO A 129 36.48 11.65 8.58
N ASP A 130 36.23 10.35 8.85
CA ASP A 130 37.08 9.24 8.41
C ASP A 130 36.41 8.55 7.22
N ASN A 131 36.76 8.95 6.02
CA ASN A 131 36.19 8.51 4.73
C ASN A 131 36.34 7.00 4.43
N GLY A 132 36.19 6.13 5.40
CA GLY A 132 36.26 4.66 5.22
C GLY A 132 34.93 3.97 5.46
N PHE A 133 34.41 3.26 4.45
CA PHE A 133 33.20 2.43 4.57
C PHE A 133 33.24 1.45 5.76
N GLY A 134 34.41 1.18 6.32
CA GLY A 134 34.63 0.31 7.49
C GLY A 134 34.67 1.01 8.84
N ALA A 135 34.80 2.36 8.88
CA ALA A 135 35.09 3.08 10.12
C ALA A 135 33.86 3.36 10.98
N GLU A 136 32.69 3.51 10.37
CA GLU A 136 31.45 3.82 11.10
C GLU A 136 30.65 2.55 11.44
N PRO A 137 30.23 2.37 12.71
CA PRO A 137 29.39 1.25 13.11
C PRO A 137 28.00 1.35 12.49
N VAL A 138 27.34 0.19 12.34
CA VAL A 138 25.95 0.12 11.90
C VAL A 138 25.03 0.61 13.03
N GLN A 139 24.21 1.60 12.74
CA GLN A 139 23.21 2.11 13.68
C GLN A 139 21.88 1.35 13.49
N LEU A 140 21.31 0.91 14.58
CA LEU A 140 20.01 0.24 14.59
C LEU A 140 18.91 1.22 15.01
N SER A 141 17.75 1.09 14.39
CA SER A 141 16.56 1.87 14.73
C SER A 141 15.32 1.00 14.77
N VAL A 142 14.33 1.45 15.53
CA VAL A 142 12.97 0.94 15.47
C VAL A 142 12.04 2.06 15.03
N ALA A 143 10.99 1.69 14.29
CA ALA A 143 10.00 2.64 13.82
C ALA A 143 8.60 2.07 13.97
N ALA A 144 7.66 2.95 14.29
CA ALA A 144 6.24 2.64 14.28
C ALA A 144 5.47 3.81 13.65
N GLY A 145 4.39 3.50 12.96
CA GLY A 145 3.61 4.53 12.28
C GLY A 145 2.28 4.00 11.76
N VAL A 146 1.63 4.88 11.04
CA VAL A 146 0.39 4.56 10.32
C VAL A 146 0.58 4.93 8.86
N GLY A 147 -0.19 4.29 7.99
CA GLY A 147 -0.15 4.57 6.57
C GLY A 147 -1.54 4.70 6.00
N VAL A 148 -1.65 5.53 4.99
CA VAL A 148 -2.84 5.66 4.15
C VAL A 148 -2.42 5.31 2.73
N ARG A 149 -3.22 4.48 2.08
CA ARG A 149 -3.00 4.05 0.70
C ARG A 149 -4.24 4.37 -0.13
N TYR A 150 -4.07 5.19 -1.15
CA TYR A 150 -5.12 5.53 -2.10
C TYR A 150 -4.97 4.68 -3.37
N LYS A 151 -5.94 3.82 -3.64
CA LYS A 151 -5.97 2.92 -4.80
C LYS A 151 -6.38 3.69 -6.05
N MET A 152 -5.45 3.95 -6.95
CA MET A 152 -5.74 4.57 -8.24
C MET A 152 -6.38 3.57 -9.20
N ASN A 153 -5.88 2.35 -9.18
CA ASN A 153 -6.41 1.21 -9.94
C ASN A 153 -6.00 -0.12 -9.30
N ASN A 154 -6.29 -1.25 -9.96
CA ASN A 154 -5.98 -2.59 -9.45
C ASN A 154 -4.48 -2.90 -9.32
N ARG A 155 -3.60 -2.04 -9.81
CA ARG A 155 -2.14 -2.24 -9.76
C ARG A 155 -1.40 -1.13 -9.03
N PHE A 156 -1.88 0.11 -9.16
CA PHE A 156 -1.19 1.29 -8.63
C PHE A 156 -1.97 1.91 -7.49
N ALA A 157 -1.23 2.30 -6.47
CA ALA A 157 -1.74 3.08 -5.36
C ALA A 157 -0.70 4.13 -4.95
N LEU A 158 -1.18 5.27 -4.47
CA LEU A 158 -0.37 6.26 -3.77
C LEU A 158 -0.38 5.92 -2.29
N PHE A 159 0.70 6.21 -1.59
CA PHE A 159 0.76 6.04 -0.15
C PHE A 159 1.38 7.24 0.55
N ALA A 160 0.99 7.42 1.82
CA ALA A 160 1.61 8.35 2.75
C ALA A 160 1.76 7.66 4.11
N GLU A 161 2.96 7.69 4.67
CA GLU A 161 3.36 6.96 5.88
C GLU A 161 4.01 7.91 6.89
N PRO A 162 3.23 8.63 7.71
CA PRO A 162 3.76 9.25 8.90
C PRO A 162 4.21 8.18 9.91
N SER A 163 5.42 8.35 10.44
CA SER A 163 6.01 7.41 11.38
C SER A 163 6.93 8.11 12.38
N VAL A 164 7.12 7.46 13.52
CA VAL A 164 8.10 7.86 14.52
C VAL A 164 9.19 6.79 14.53
N SER A 165 10.44 7.19 14.43
CA SER A 165 11.58 6.31 14.55
C SER A 165 12.40 6.67 15.78
N HIS A 166 12.94 5.64 16.43
CA HIS A 166 13.88 5.76 17.53
C HIS A 166 15.18 5.06 17.18
N HIS A 167 16.27 5.79 17.20
CA HIS A 167 17.59 5.28 16.89
C HIS A 167 18.29 4.94 18.21
N PHE A 168 18.90 3.76 18.26
CA PHE A 168 19.70 3.35 19.42
C PHE A 168 21.08 3.95 19.35
N ASP A 169 21.58 4.34 20.54
CA ASP A 169 22.95 4.85 20.65
C ASP A 169 23.93 3.75 20.26
N THR A 170 24.84 4.11 19.37
CA THR A 170 25.98 3.30 18.97
C THR A 170 27.23 4.11 19.28
N ASP A 171 28.33 3.47 19.67
CA ASP A 171 29.64 4.10 19.92
C ASP A 171 30.23 4.70 18.63
N SER A 172 29.49 5.59 17.99
CA SER A 172 29.90 6.32 16.80
C SER A 172 30.59 7.60 17.22
N GLN A 173 31.80 7.83 16.69
CA GLN A 173 32.57 9.07 16.94
C GLN A 173 31.94 10.27 16.24
N THR A 174 31.02 10.05 15.30
CA THR A 174 30.36 11.11 14.55
C THR A 174 29.06 11.51 15.22
N ARG A 175 29.00 12.71 15.79
CA ARG A 175 27.77 13.33 16.27
C ARG A 175 26.86 13.62 15.09
N THR A 176 25.82 12.83 14.92
CA THR A 176 24.78 13.08 13.94
C THR A 176 23.54 13.66 14.63
N LEU A 177 22.66 14.26 13.85
CA LEU A 177 21.34 14.71 14.29
C LEU A 177 20.56 13.61 15.03
N ARG A 178 20.81 12.36 14.69
CA ARG A 178 20.18 11.15 15.26
C ARG A 178 20.80 10.75 16.60
N THR A 179 22.05 11.05 16.82
CA THR A 179 22.73 10.80 18.12
C THR A 179 22.30 11.82 19.18
N GLU A 180 22.06 13.07 18.77
CA GLU A 180 21.58 14.12 19.69
C GLU A 180 20.07 14.02 19.94
N ARG A 181 19.30 13.45 18.98
CA ARG A 181 17.84 13.30 19.05
C ARG A 181 17.43 11.93 18.52
N PRO A 182 17.39 10.92 19.38
CA PRO A 182 17.12 9.54 18.97
C PRO A 182 15.70 9.33 18.40
N THR A 183 14.78 10.26 18.68
CA THR A 183 13.38 10.12 18.22
C THR A 183 13.06 11.17 17.18
N ASN A 184 12.67 10.74 15.98
CA ASN A 184 12.33 11.57 14.84
C ASN A 184 10.93 11.25 14.32
N LEU A 185 10.23 12.29 13.87
CA LEU A 185 9.00 12.16 13.12
C LEU A 185 9.33 12.16 11.63
N ASN A 186 8.94 11.11 10.92
CA ASN A 186 9.21 10.94 9.51
C ASN A 186 7.89 10.93 8.72
N LEU A 187 7.96 11.41 7.49
CA LEU A 187 6.88 11.30 6.52
C LEU A 187 7.46 10.74 5.22
N LEU A 188 6.97 9.60 4.79
CA LEU A 188 7.30 8.99 3.50
C LEU A 188 6.05 8.96 2.62
N CYS A 189 6.17 9.43 1.40
CA CYS A 189 5.12 9.41 0.40
C CYS A 189 5.62 8.78 -0.89
N GLY A 190 4.75 8.10 -1.63
CA GLY A 190 5.20 7.46 -2.86
C GLY A 190 4.13 6.67 -3.59
N VAL A 191 4.60 5.80 -4.45
CA VAL A 191 3.79 4.93 -5.31
C VAL A 191 4.03 3.47 -4.95
N ARG A 192 2.96 2.69 -4.97
CA ARG A 192 2.97 1.25 -4.78
C ARG A 192 2.38 0.56 -6.00
N MET A 193 3.09 -0.41 -6.55
CA MET A 193 2.66 -1.24 -7.67
C MET A 193 2.52 -2.70 -7.22
N THR A 194 1.35 -3.30 -7.45
CA THR A 194 1.04 -4.70 -7.12
C THR A 194 1.11 -5.60 -8.36
N TYR A 195 1.75 -6.76 -8.26
CA TYR A 195 1.92 -7.72 -9.35
C TYR A 195 1.88 -9.17 -8.87
#